data_2058e20d1ada47adc1a1021ca522e340
#
_entry.id   2058e20d1ada47adc1a1021ca522e340
#
_cell.length_a   1.000
_cell.length_b   1.000
_cell.length_c   1.000
_cell.angle_alpha   90.00
_cell.angle_beta   90.00
_cell.angle_gamma   90.00
#
_symmetry.space_group_name_H-M   'P 1'
#
loop_
_entity.id
_entity.type
_entity.pdbx_description
1 polymer ?
#
loop_
_entity_poly.entity_id
_entity_poly.type
_entity_poly.pdbx_seq_one_letter_code
_entity_poly.pdbx_strand_id
1 'polypeptide(L)'
;FMAVQMGLIGGAHEEAHEEEEPEAEEMPALAFVPMETLVINLPDHAQARHLLFTAQLEVEPAFSQEVTDLMPRIVDVLNGYLRAVTLAELEDPTALIRLRAQMLRRVQVVVGDGRVKDILIMEFVLN
;
A
#
# COMPACT_ATOMS: atom_id res chain seq x y z
N PHE A 1 45.92 -23.87 -7.17
CA PHE A 1 45.27 -23.66 -6.52
C PHE A 1 45.15 -23.28 -6.32
N MET A 2 44.93 -23.09 -6.89
CA MET A 2 44.03 -22.69 -6.40
C MET A 2 43.71 -22.18 -6.11
N ALA A 3 43.72 -22.15 -6.43
CA ALA A 3 42.71 -21.69 -5.97
C ALA A 3 42.47 -21.24 -5.82
N VAL A 4 42.48 -21.16 -6.21
CA VAL A 4 41.53 -20.80 -5.81
C VAL A 4 41.36 -20.34 -5.61
N GLN A 5 41.11 -20.27 -5.91
CA GLN A 5 40.42 -20.05 -5.50
C GLN A 5 40.03 -19.50 -5.17
N MET A 6 40.31 -19.52 -5.68
CA MET A 6 39.57 -19.27 -5.33
C MET A 6 39.13 -18.81 -5.02
N GLY A 7 39.95 -19.05 -5.66
CA GLY A 7 38.95 -18.98 -5.32
C GLY A 7 38.95 -18.58 -5.20
N LEU A 8 38.17 -18.31 -5.67
CA LEU A 8 37.53 -18.21 -5.36
C LEU A 8 37.32 -17.84 -4.96
N ILE A 9 37.54 -17.98 -5.51
CA ILE A 9 36.80 -17.88 -4.99
C ILE A 9 36.41 -17.35 -4.50
N GLY A 10 37.34 -17.70 -4.91
CA GLY A 10 36.27 -17.57 -4.40
C GLY A 10 35.96 -17.00 -4.07
N GLY A 11 36.06 -17.07 -4.51
CA GLY A 11 34.98 -16.97 -4.17
C GLY A 11 34.79 -16.42 -3.96
N ALA A 12 34.29 -16.47 -4.61
CA ALA A 12 33.50 -16.34 -4.26
C ALA A 12 33.28 -15.82 -4.01
N HIS A 13 33.18 -15.94 -4.26
CA HIS A 13 32.38 -15.71 -3.86
C HIS A 13 32.04 -15.42 -3.66
N GLU A 14 31.65 -15.57 -4.28
CA GLU A 14 30.81 -15.57 -3.92
C GLU A 14 30.44 -15.28 -3.69
N GLU A 15 30.49 -15.48 -4.22
CA GLU A 15 29.60 -15.44 -3.92
C GLU A 15 29.16 -15.19 -3.83
N ALA A 16 29.42 -15.43 -4.69
CA ALA A 16 28.46 -15.42 -4.45
C ALA A 16 28.25 -15.11 -4.54
N HIS A 17 27.91 -15.13 -4.97
CA HIS A 17 27.01 -14.94 -4.86
C HIS A 17 26.78 -14.79 -5.06
N GLU A 18 26.62 -14.96 -5.92
CA GLU A 18 25.74 -14.94 -5.95
C GLU A 18 25.42 -14.68 -6.22
N GLU A 19 25.30 -14.82 -6.82
CA GLU A 19 24.46 -14.72 -7.05
C GLU A 19 24.01 -14.45 -7.27
N GLU A 20 23.78 -14.47 -7.55
CA GLU A 20 22.97 -14.17 -7.77
C GLU A 20 22.52 -13.90 -7.94
N GLU A 21 22.01 -14.16 -7.96
CA GLU A 21 21.34 -13.71 -8.23
C GLU A 21 21.10 -12.78 -8.49
N PRO A 22 20.73 -12.73 -8.62
CA PRO A 22 20.55 -11.34 -8.84
C PRO A 22 19.17 -10.86 -9.01
N GLU A 23 18.32 -11.65 -9.33
CA GLU A 23 17.00 -11.16 -9.66
C GLU A 23 16.28 -10.59 -8.48
N ALA A 24 16.51 -11.09 -7.34
CA ALA A 24 15.86 -10.54 -6.16
C ALA A 24 16.30 -9.10 -5.95
N GLU A 25 17.53 -8.80 -6.26
CA GLU A 25 17.99 -7.44 -6.08
C GLU A 25 17.40 -6.48 -7.04
N GLU A 26 16.88 -6.96 -8.14
CA GLU A 26 16.31 -6.07 -9.12
C GLU A 26 14.93 -5.62 -8.78
N MET A 27 14.28 -6.29 -7.84
CA MET A 27 12.97 -5.87 -7.39
C MET A 27 13.14 -4.77 -6.37
N PRO A 28 12.37 -3.69 -6.49
CA PRO A 28 12.46 -2.65 -5.49
C PRO A 28 12.05 -3.17 -4.13
N ALA A 29 12.74 -2.73 -3.10
CA ALA A 29 12.33 -3.04 -1.75
C ALA A 29 11.06 -2.26 -1.44
N LEU A 30 10.14 -2.90 -0.76
CA LEU A 30 8.86 -2.29 -0.38
C LEU A 30 8.59 -2.57 1.07
N ALA A 31 7.92 -1.64 1.71
CA ALA A 31 7.42 -1.82 3.05
C ALA A 31 5.91 -1.63 3.02
N PHE A 32 5.23 -2.23 3.96
CA PHE A 32 3.77 -2.14 4.04
C PHE A 32 3.39 -1.54 5.38
N VAL A 33 2.63 -0.46 5.33
CA VAL A 33 2.15 0.20 6.53
C VAL A 33 0.66 -0.10 6.66
N PRO A 34 0.25 -0.86 7.67
CA PRO A 34 -1.17 -1.20 7.82
C PRO A 34 -1.96 -0.03 8.34
N MET A 35 -3.22 0.03 7.92
CA MET A 35 -4.18 0.99 8.44
C MET A 35 -5.22 0.25 9.27
N GLU A 36 -5.77 0.93 10.26
CA GLU A 36 -6.89 0.39 11.00
C GLU A 36 -8.12 0.28 10.12
N THR A 37 -8.98 -0.66 10.44
CA THR A 37 -10.25 -0.77 9.73
C THR A 37 -11.07 0.50 9.95
N LEU A 38 -11.52 1.09 8.84
CA LEU A 38 -12.40 2.25 8.89
C LEU A 38 -13.83 1.76 8.77
N VAL A 39 -14.67 2.21 9.70
CA VAL A 39 -16.11 1.95 9.64
C VAL A 39 -16.77 3.26 9.25
N ILE A 40 -17.32 3.30 8.06
CA ILE A 40 -17.86 4.52 7.50
C ILE A 40 -19.37 4.41 7.44
N ASN A 41 -20.03 5.31 8.16
CA ASN A 41 -21.47 5.36 8.16
C ASN A 41 -21.95 6.07 6.89
N LEU A 42 -22.77 5.36 6.12
CA LEU A 42 -23.30 5.88 4.88
C LEU A 42 -24.76 6.18 5.09
N PRO A 43 -25.14 7.45 5.06
CA PRO A 43 -26.56 7.78 5.18
C PRO A 43 -27.30 7.24 3.96
N ASP A 44 -28.41 6.61 4.22
CA ASP A 44 -29.28 6.10 3.19
C ASP A 44 -30.70 6.45 3.62
N HIS A 45 -31.54 6.79 2.65
CA HIS A 45 -32.89 7.19 2.93
C HIS A 45 -33.71 6.07 3.58
N ALA A 46 -33.40 4.83 3.27
CA ALA A 46 -34.17 3.71 3.74
C ALA A 46 -33.61 3.10 5.01
N GLN A 47 -32.29 3.07 5.16
CA GLN A 47 -31.66 2.44 6.32
C GLN A 47 -30.20 2.84 6.39
N ALA A 48 -29.65 2.73 7.57
CA ALA A 48 -28.22 3.01 7.76
C ALA A 48 -27.40 1.86 7.20
N ARG A 49 -26.37 2.21 6.47
CA ARG A 49 -25.43 1.25 5.91
C ARG A 49 -24.03 1.60 6.39
N HIS A 50 -23.19 0.59 6.44
CA HIS A 50 -21.79 0.76 6.87
C HIS A 50 -20.87 0.18 5.84
N LEU A 51 -19.80 0.90 5.56
CA LEU A 51 -18.70 0.39 4.74
C LEU A 51 -17.55 0.04 5.68
N LEU A 52 -17.11 -1.22 5.61
CA LEU A 52 -15.92 -1.65 6.32
C LEU A 52 -14.77 -1.64 5.32
N PHE A 53 -13.77 -0.82 5.61
CA PHE A 53 -12.64 -0.62 4.71
C PHE A 53 -11.35 -0.85 5.45
N THR A 54 -10.56 -1.81 4.99
CA THR A 54 -9.24 -2.10 5.54
C THR A 54 -8.23 -2.09 4.41
N ALA A 55 -7.11 -1.42 4.62
CA ALA A 55 -6.09 -1.30 3.60
C ALA A 55 -4.70 -1.28 4.22
N GLN A 56 -3.71 -1.49 3.37
CA GLN A 56 -2.31 -1.27 3.72
C GLN A 56 -1.72 -0.35 2.66
N LEU A 57 -0.74 0.42 3.06
CA LEU A 57 -0.04 1.29 2.14
C LEU A 57 1.30 0.66 1.78
N GLU A 58 1.56 0.57 0.49
CA GLU A 58 2.83 0.08 -0.03
C GLU A 58 3.73 1.30 -0.18
N VAL A 59 4.83 1.32 0.56
CA VAL A 59 5.65 2.53 0.68
C VAL A 59 7.11 2.24 0.37
N GLU A 60 7.83 3.29 0.00
CA GLU A 60 9.29 3.27 -0.02
C GLU A 60 9.77 3.04 1.41
N PRO A 61 10.63 2.04 1.67
CA PRO A 61 11.05 1.76 3.06
C PRO A 61 11.65 2.96 3.77
N ALA A 62 12.35 3.82 3.04
CA ALA A 62 12.96 5.00 3.65
C ALA A 62 11.93 5.95 4.24
N PHE A 63 10.68 5.89 3.81
CA PHE A 63 9.64 6.80 4.25
C PHE A 63 8.58 6.12 5.12
N SER A 64 8.79 4.86 5.49
CA SER A 64 7.73 4.14 6.21
C SER A 64 7.42 4.79 7.56
N GLN A 65 8.41 5.32 8.25
CA GLN A 65 8.17 6.00 9.52
C GLN A 65 7.39 7.30 9.30
N GLU A 66 7.75 8.07 8.29
CA GLU A 66 7.03 9.31 7.99
C GLU A 66 5.58 9.03 7.64
N VAL A 67 5.33 7.98 6.86
CA VAL A 67 3.97 7.61 6.49
C VAL A 67 3.20 7.19 7.73
N THR A 68 3.83 6.41 8.61
CA THR A 68 3.20 6.00 9.86
C THR A 68 2.85 7.22 10.71
N ASP A 69 3.75 8.18 10.78
CA ASP A 69 3.52 9.40 11.56
C ASP A 69 2.37 10.24 11.00
N LEU A 70 2.14 10.17 9.70
CA LEU A 70 1.06 10.90 9.04
C LEU A 70 -0.25 10.12 8.98
N MET A 71 -0.29 8.93 9.58
CA MET A 71 -1.46 8.08 9.49
C MET A 71 -2.77 8.78 9.92
N PRO A 72 -2.79 9.58 10.99
CA PRO A 72 -4.04 10.28 11.32
C PRO A 72 -4.56 11.17 10.19
N ARG A 73 -3.67 11.83 9.47
CA ARG A 73 -4.08 12.65 8.34
C ARG A 73 -4.56 11.81 7.17
N ILE A 74 -3.88 10.69 6.93
CA ILE A 74 -4.26 9.77 5.88
C ILE A 74 -5.66 9.23 6.14
N VAL A 75 -5.91 8.79 7.37
CA VAL A 75 -7.22 8.27 7.75
C VAL A 75 -8.30 9.34 7.59
N ASP A 76 -8.00 10.56 7.99
CA ASP A 76 -8.96 11.65 7.88
C ASP A 76 -9.35 11.91 6.42
N VAL A 77 -8.36 11.95 5.54
CA VAL A 77 -8.60 12.19 4.13
C VAL A 77 -9.42 11.07 3.49
N LEU A 78 -9.08 9.83 3.81
CA LEU A 78 -9.80 8.69 3.25
C LEU A 78 -11.22 8.59 3.79
N ASN A 79 -11.38 8.85 5.08
CA ASN A 79 -12.69 8.84 5.70
C ASN A 79 -13.59 9.89 5.04
N GLY A 80 -13.07 11.09 4.86
CA GLY A 80 -13.82 12.16 4.21
C GLY A 80 -14.20 11.83 2.77
N TYR A 81 -13.25 11.23 2.04
CA TYR A 81 -13.51 10.85 0.66
C TYR A 81 -14.60 9.77 0.58
N LEU A 82 -14.47 8.73 1.39
CA LEU A 82 -15.39 7.60 1.31
C LEU A 82 -16.79 7.98 1.77
N ARG A 83 -16.92 8.95 2.68
CA ARG A 83 -18.23 9.44 3.09
C ARG A 83 -18.94 10.20 1.97
N ALA A 84 -18.18 10.77 1.06
CA ALA A 84 -18.75 11.55 -0.04
C ALA A 84 -19.12 10.69 -1.23
N VAL A 85 -18.69 9.44 -1.27
CA VAL A 85 -18.99 8.52 -2.36
C VAL A 85 -20.43 8.05 -2.22
N THR A 86 -21.16 7.97 -3.34
CA THR A 86 -22.56 7.53 -3.30
C THR A 86 -22.66 6.03 -3.11
N LEU A 87 -23.78 5.60 -2.56
CA LEU A 87 -24.04 4.18 -2.39
C LEU A 87 -24.03 3.45 -3.74
N ALA A 88 -24.58 4.09 -4.78
CA ALA A 88 -24.58 3.50 -6.11
C ALA A 88 -23.18 3.22 -6.61
N GLU A 89 -22.24 4.14 -6.35
CA GLU A 89 -20.85 3.93 -6.71
C GLU A 89 -20.22 2.78 -5.94
N LEU A 90 -20.56 2.66 -4.67
CA LEU A 90 -20.01 1.60 -3.83
C LEU A 90 -20.52 0.23 -4.24
N GLU A 91 -21.69 0.16 -4.82
CA GLU A 91 -22.28 -1.10 -5.25
C GLU A 91 -21.84 -1.51 -6.66
N ASP A 92 -21.18 -0.62 -7.38
CA ASP A 92 -20.72 -0.89 -8.73
C ASP A 92 -19.37 -1.59 -8.68
N PRO A 93 -19.27 -2.85 -9.14
CA PRO A 93 -17.98 -3.56 -9.08
C PRO A 93 -16.87 -2.87 -9.87
N THR A 94 -17.22 -2.11 -10.92
CA THR A 94 -16.19 -1.43 -11.72
C THR A 94 -15.71 -0.14 -11.07
N ALA A 95 -16.47 0.39 -10.11
CA ALA A 95 -16.10 1.63 -9.46
C ALA A 95 -14.89 1.46 -8.54
N LEU A 96 -14.62 0.26 -8.06
CA LEU A 96 -13.53 0.04 -7.11
C LEU A 96 -12.18 0.45 -7.69
N ILE A 97 -11.97 0.21 -8.97
CA ILE A 97 -10.72 0.61 -9.63
C ILE A 97 -10.54 2.12 -9.56
N ARG A 98 -11.63 2.86 -9.86
CA ARG A 98 -11.58 4.31 -9.81
C ARG A 98 -11.43 4.83 -8.38
N LEU A 99 -12.15 4.21 -7.44
CA LEU A 99 -12.07 4.62 -6.05
C LEU A 99 -10.66 4.41 -5.50
N ARG A 100 -10.05 3.29 -5.85
CA ARG A 100 -8.68 2.99 -5.42
C ARG A 100 -7.71 4.05 -5.95
N ALA A 101 -7.84 4.40 -7.21
CA ALA A 101 -6.96 5.41 -7.81
C ALA A 101 -7.14 6.77 -7.13
N GLN A 102 -8.37 7.15 -6.84
CA GLN A 102 -8.64 8.41 -6.18
C GLN A 102 -8.12 8.43 -4.75
N MET A 103 -8.28 7.31 -4.03
CA MET A 103 -7.76 7.22 -2.67
C MET A 103 -6.25 7.32 -2.66
N LEU A 104 -5.60 6.63 -3.58
CA LEU A 104 -4.15 6.67 -3.66
C LEU A 104 -3.66 8.09 -3.92
N ARG A 105 -4.30 8.79 -4.84
CA ARG A 105 -3.91 10.16 -5.15
C ARG A 105 -4.02 11.05 -3.91
N ARG A 106 -5.09 10.90 -3.15
CA ARG A 106 -5.29 11.71 -1.96
C ARG A 106 -4.26 11.42 -0.88
N VAL A 107 -3.91 10.16 -0.72
CA VAL A 107 -2.85 9.77 0.20
C VAL A 107 -1.52 10.39 -0.24
N GLN A 108 -1.21 10.33 -1.52
CA GLN A 108 0.03 10.89 -2.05
C GLN A 108 0.13 12.39 -1.83
N VAL A 109 -0.98 13.10 -1.90
CA VAL A 109 -1.00 14.53 -1.61
C VAL A 109 -0.64 14.79 -0.15
N VAL A 110 -1.14 13.94 0.75
CA VAL A 110 -0.87 14.12 2.18
C VAL A 110 0.59 13.87 2.51
N VAL A 111 1.17 12.80 1.94
CA VAL A 111 2.52 12.36 2.36
C VAL A 111 3.63 12.90 1.47
N GLY A 112 3.29 13.39 0.29
CA GLY A 112 4.27 13.83 -0.69
C GLY A 112 4.55 12.77 -1.74
N ASP A 113 4.99 13.24 -2.91
CA ASP A 113 5.18 12.39 -4.07
C ASP A 113 6.25 11.34 -3.82
N GLY A 114 6.03 10.15 -4.35
CA GLY A 114 7.02 9.09 -4.36
C GLY A 114 7.13 8.28 -3.08
N ARG A 115 6.42 8.65 -2.03
CA ARG A 115 6.53 7.97 -0.75
C ARG A 115 5.60 6.78 -0.62
N VAL A 116 4.38 6.92 -1.12
CA VAL A 116 3.41 5.82 -1.16
C VAL A 116 3.25 5.38 -2.60
N LYS A 117 3.50 4.11 -2.85
CA LYS A 117 3.46 3.55 -4.19
C LYS A 117 2.08 3.06 -4.57
N ASP A 118 1.36 2.50 -3.61
CA ASP A 118 0.06 1.92 -3.90
C ASP A 118 -0.73 1.79 -2.61
N ILE A 119 -2.02 1.56 -2.77
CA ILE A 119 -2.89 1.24 -1.65
C ILE A 119 -3.47 -0.14 -1.91
N LEU A 120 -3.27 -1.04 -0.95
CA LEU A 120 -3.72 -2.42 -1.05
C LEU A 120 -4.99 -2.57 -0.23
N ILE A 121 -6.09 -2.79 -0.91
CA ILE A 121 -7.39 -2.89 -0.23
C ILE A 121 -7.57 -4.33 0.22
N MET A 122 -7.57 -4.51 1.54
CA MET A 122 -7.66 -5.83 2.14
C MET A 122 -9.11 -6.22 2.38
N GLU A 123 -9.97 -5.24 2.64
CA GLU A 123 -11.37 -5.49 2.92
C GLU A 123 -12.19 -4.30 2.45
N PHE A 124 -13.30 -4.58 1.79
CA PHE A 124 -14.19 -3.54 1.30
C PHE A 124 -15.58 -4.14 1.29
N VAL A 125 -16.25 -4.03 2.43
CA VAL A 125 -17.53 -4.71 2.66
C VAL A 125 -18.60 -3.70 3.00
N LEU A 126 -19.69 -3.75 2.26
CA LEU A 126 -20.85 -2.91 2.48
C LEU A 126 -21.91 -3.73 3.20
N ASN A 127 -22.25 -3.30 4.40
CA ASN A 127 -23.27 -3.97 5.22
C ASN A 127 -24.59 -3.24 5.14
#